data_6f46840d545f02609c54be06de30c2fc
#
_entry.id   6f46840d545f02609c54be06de30c2fc
#
_cell.length_a   1.000
_cell.length_b   1.000
_cell.length_c   1.000
_cell.angle_alpha   90.00
_cell.angle_beta   90.00
_cell.angle_gamma   90.00
#
_symmetry.space_group_name_H-M   'P 1'
#
loop_
_entity.id
_entity.type
_entity.pdbx_description
1 polymer ?
#
loop_
_entity_poly.entity_id
_entity_poly.type
_entity_poly.pdbx_seq_one_letter_code
_entity_poly.pdbx_strand_id
1 'polypeptide(L)'
;VRALLKSPAPLADVYKDFSKLETDYMSIVAQCVEDRADDLLKKEQQQNPPKVYRQSVTYAREHGELPQYHASCHLNERCRDEIDAALAQRFDGMRLGAGAVEQVVTEYGLERTKYVLAAAIQTRDGDGRISRTNRKWADSIRTIKDMDRRGFDRSCYYADLQAHTCLLDGFVNQVRKFERAKAQPAQDTPER
;
A
#
# COMPACT_ATOMS: atom_id res chain seq x y z
N VAL A 1 -27.09 2.98 11.98
CA VAL A 1 -26.39 2.83 10.69
C VAL A 1 -26.45 4.12 9.89
N ARG A 2 -27.63 4.65 9.47
CA ARG A 2 -27.74 5.88 8.65
C ARG A 2 -27.07 7.11 9.29
N ALA A 3 -27.12 7.27 10.60
CA ALA A 3 -26.45 8.36 11.32
C ALA A 3 -24.91 8.22 11.27
N LEU A 4 -24.40 7.00 11.44
CA LEU A 4 -22.98 6.65 11.35
C LEU A 4 -22.42 6.93 9.94
N LEU A 5 -23.14 6.49 8.89
CA LEU A 5 -22.74 6.68 7.50
C LEU A 5 -22.71 8.16 7.06
N LYS A 6 -23.45 9.04 7.75
CA LYS A 6 -23.46 10.49 7.50
C LYS A 6 -22.55 11.28 8.44
N SER A 7 -21.98 10.63 9.44
CA SER A 7 -21.13 11.30 10.42
C SER A 7 -19.84 11.82 9.78
N PRO A 8 -19.41 13.04 10.06
CA PRO A 8 -18.08 13.54 9.70
C PRO A 8 -16.98 12.98 10.61
N ALA A 9 -17.33 12.02 11.49
CA ALA A 9 -16.40 11.47 12.47
C ALA A 9 -15.15 10.87 11.83
N PRO A 10 -13.99 10.95 12.49
CA PRO A 10 -12.78 10.26 12.08
C PRO A 10 -13.00 8.76 11.88
N LEU A 11 -12.24 8.16 10.95
CA LEU A 11 -12.33 6.75 10.62
C LEU A 11 -12.26 5.82 11.85
N ALA A 12 -11.42 6.18 12.83
CA ALA A 12 -11.29 5.45 14.09
C ALA A 12 -12.60 5.36 14.88
N ASP A 13 -13.39 6.44 14.90
CA ASP A 13 -14.67 6.48 15.61
C ASP A 13 -15.74 5.69 14.84
N VAL A 14 -15.71 5.70 13.52
CA VAL A 14 -16.60 4.89 12.68
C VAL A 14 -16.39 3.41 12.97
N TYR A 15 -15.15 2.92 13.02
CA TYR A 15 -14.86 1.53 13.36
C TYR A 15 -15.24 1.17 14.79
N LYS A 16 -15.03 2.08 15.73
CA LYS A 16 -15.39 1.90 17.13
C LYS A 16 -16.91 1.76 17.33
N ASP A 17 -17.67 2.56 16.64
CA ASP A 17 -19.13 2.51 16.72
C ASP A 17 -19.70 1.31 15.97
N PHE A 18 -19.10 0.94 14.84
CA PHE A 18 -19.48 -0.27 14.10
C PHE A 18 -19.30 -1.55 14.93
N SER A 19 -18.22 -1.66 15.71
CA SER A 19 -17.97 -2.83 16.54
C SER A 19 -19.04 -3.08 17.60
N LYS A 20 -19.91 -2.11 17.86
CA LYS A 20 -21.03 -2.18 18.81
C LYS A 20 -22.36 -2.54 18.16
N LEU A 21 -22.42 -2.61 16.82
CA LEU A 21 -23.64 -2.95 16.11
C LEU A 21 -23.83 -4.46 16.09
N GLU A 22 -24.81 -4.94 16.85
CA GLU A 22 -25.34 -6.30 16.73
C GLU A 22 -26.53 -6.26 15.76
N THR A 23 -26.40 -6.85 14.57
CA THR A 23 -27.47 -6.88 13.59
C THR A 23 -27.46 -8.18 12.79
N ASP A 24 -28.66 -8.66 12.43
CA ASP A 24 -28.84 -9.81 11.54
C ASP A 24 -28.48 -9.50 10.08
N TYR A 25 -28.25 -8.21 9.78
CA TYR A 25 -27.89 -7.73 8.44
C TYR A 25 -26.39 -7.43 8.33
N MET A 26 -25.54 -8.18 9.01
CA MET A 26 -24.10 -7.92 9.14
C MET A 26 -23.38 -7.74 7.80
N SER A 27 -23.77 -8.50 6.76
CA SER A 27 -23.10 -8.37 5.44
C SER A 27 -23.35 -7.00 4.77
N ILE A 28 -24.60 -6.52 4.80
CA ILE A 28 -24.98 -5.23 4.21
C ILE A 28 -24.39 -4.08 5.04
N VAL A 29 -24.43 -4.23 6.35
CA VAL A 29 -23.87 -3.22 7.26
C VAL A 29 -22.34 -3.18 7.13
N ALA A 30 -21.67 -4.33 7.02
CA ALA A 30 -20.24 -4.41 6.79
C ALA A 30 -19.86 -3.68 5.49
N GLN A 31 -20.53 -3.97 4.38
CA GLN A 31 -20.26 -3.28 3.10
C GLN A 31 -20.46 -1.77 3.21
N CYS A 32 -21.56 -1.31 3.81
CA CYS A 32 -21.81 0.13 3.99
C CYS A 32 -20.73 0.80 4.87
N VAL A 33 -20.18 0.10 5.83
CA VAL A 33 -19.10 0.63 6.69
C VAL A 33 -17.78 0.64 5.95
N GLU A 34 -17.48 -0.38 5.17
CA GLU A 34 -16.30 -0.44 4.31
C GLU A 34 -16.33 0.70 3.29
N ASP A 35 -17.43 0.89 2.57
CA ASP A 35 -17.62 1.98 1.62
C ASP A 35 -17.42 3.35 2.28
N ARG A 36 -17.94 3.53 3.49
CA ARG A 36 -17.77 4.77 4.25
C ARG A 36 -16.35 4.96 4.76
N ALA A 37 -15.71 3.89 5.20
CA ALA A 37 -14.33 3.90 5.62
C ALA A 37 -13.41 4.29 4.44
N ASP A 38 -13.68 3.76 3.26
CA ASP A 38 -12.98 4.10 2.03
C ASP A 38 -13.12 5.58 1.65
N ASP A 39 -14.34 6.12 1.75
CA ASP A 39 -14.58 7.55 1.49
C ASP A 39 -13.85 8.47 2.46
N LEU A 40 -13.80 8.09 3.74
CA LEU A 40 -13.07 8.84 4.76
C LEU A 40 -11.55 8.73 4.55
N LEU A 41 -11.07 7.52 4.23
CA LEU A 41 -9.68 7.30 3.87
C LEU A 41 -9.25 8.14 2.66
N LYS A 42 -10.07 8.19 1.60
CA LYS A 42 -9.79 9.02 0.43
C LYS A 42 -9.69 10.50 0.79
N LYS A 43 -10.57 11.00 1.67
CA LYS A 43 -10.56 12.40 2.13
C LYS A 43 -9.33 12.70 2.98
N GLU A 44 -8.98 11.82 3.92
CA GLU A 44 -7.77 11.96 4.74
C GLU A 44 -6.50 11.88 3.89
N GLN A 45 -6.47 11.00 2.87
CA GLN A 45 -5.36 10.89 1.93
C GLN A 45 -5.12 12.16 1.14
N GLN A 46 -6.18 12.86 0.72
CA GLN A 46 -6.06 14.12 -0.01
C GLN A 46 -5.51 15.25 0.85
N GLN A 47 -5.80 15.23 2.16
CA GLN A 47 -5.37 16.26 3.10
C GLN A 47 -4.04 15.97 3.76
N ASN A 48 -3.77 14.69 4.06
CA ASN A 48 -2.55 14.27 4.76
C ASN A 48 -2.33 12.77 4.52
N PRO A 49 -1.58 12.36 3.50
CA PRO A 49 -1.43 10.95 3.18
C PRO A 49 -0.86 10.19 4.39
N PRO A 50 -1.58 9.20 4.94
CA PRO A 50 -1.13 8.49 6.12
C PRO A 50 0.20 7.80 5.83
N LYS A 51 1.15 7.98 6.73
CA LYS A 51 2.46 7.35 6.64
C LYS A 51 2.32 5.83 6.68
N VAL A 52 3.27 5.14 6.07
CA VAL A 52 3.36 3.68 6.20
C VAL A 52 3.56 3.33 7.67
N TYR A 53 2.63 2.56 8.24
CA TYR A 53 2.75 2.07 9.61
C TYR A 53 3.78 0.93 9.64
N ARG A 54 4.79 1.04 10.51
CA ARG A 54 5.95 0.15 10.51
C ARG A 54 6.15 -0.63 11.82
N GLN A 55 5.06 -0.77 12.60
CA GLN A 55 5.05 -1.57 13.83
C GLN A 55 4.07 -2.75 13.70
N SER A 56 4.25 -3.76 14.56
CA SER A 56 3.40 -4.97 14.52
C SER A 56 1.98 -4.68 15.01
N VAL A 57 1.04 -5.56 14.70
CA VAL A 57 -0.33 -5.49 15.22
C VAL A 57 -0.36 -5.57 16.75
N THR A 58 0.57 -6.31 17.34
CA THR A 58 0.70 -6.42 18.80
C THR A 58 1.08 -5.07 19.40
N TYR A 59 2.09 -4.42 18.83
CA TYR A 59 2.48 -3.08 19.24
C TYR A 59 1.32 -2.09 19.10
N ALA A 60 0.65 -2.09 17.94
CA ALA A 60 -0.49 -1.21 17.68
C ALA A 60 -1.62 -1.41 18.69
N ARG A 61 -1.88 -2.64 19.11
CA ARG A 61 -2.88 -2.96 20.13
C ARG A 61 -2.48 -2.43 21.51
N GLU A 62 -1.24 -2.64 21.90
CA GLU A 62 -0.73 -2.21 23.21
C GLU A 62 -0.68 -0.68 23.35
N HIS A 63 -0.50 0.05 22.23
CA HIS A 63 -0.39 1.50 22.19
C HIS A 63 -1.67 2.22 21.74
N GLY A 64 -2.76 1.49 21.49
CA GLY A 64 -4.02 2.08 21.02
C GLY A 64 -3.98 2.59 19.58
N GLU A 65 -3.03 2.12 18.77
CA GLU A 65 -2.78 2.56 17.38
C GLU A 65 -3.40 1.61 16.34
N LEU A 66 -4.29 0.70 16.74
CA LEU A 66 -4.96 -0.22 15.83
C LEU A 66 -5.64 0.47 14.63
N PRO A 67 -6.32 1.61 14.78
CA PRO A 67 -6.90 2.30 13.64
C PRO A 67 -5.87 2.72 12.59
N GLN A 68 -4.72 3.24 13.03
CA GLN A 68 -3.61 3.63 12.14
C GLN A 68 -2.99 2.41 11.44
N TYR A 69 -2.83 1.31 12.19
CA TYR A 69 -2.36 0.04 11.63
C TYR A 69 -3.30 -0.46 10.52
N HIS A 70 -4.61 -0.56 10.80
CA HIS A 70 -5.59 -1.05 9.82
C HIS A 70 -5.69 -0.12 8.61
N ALA A 71 -5.73 1.18 8.82
CA ALA A 71 -5.72 2.16 7.72
C ALA A 71 -4.48 2.00 6.83
N SER A 72 -3.31 1.80 7.42
CA SER A 72 -2.08 1.58 6.65
C SER A 72 -2.09 0.25 5.88
N CYS A 73 -2.58 -0.84 6.49
CA CYS A 73 -2.71 -2.14 5.81
C CYS A 73 -3.64 -2.04 4.61
N HIS A 74 -4.82 -1.45 4.78
CA HIS A 74 -5.79 -1.28 3.71
C HIS A 74 -5.23 -0.44 2.55
N LEU A 75 -4.49 0.63 2.85
CA LEU A 75 -3.81 1.42 1.84
C LEU A 75 -2.69 0.66 1.13
N ASN A 76 -1.98 -0.23 1.83
CA ASN A 76 -0.98 -1.09 1.21
C ASN A 76 -1.62 -2.09 0.23
N GLU A 77 -2.78 -2.65 0.59
CA GLU A 77 -3.55 -3.54 -0.29
C GLU A 77 -4.01 -2.80 -1.55
N ARG A 78 -4.59 -1.62 -1.40
CA ARG A 78 -5.00 -0.80 -2.54
C ARG A 78 -3.83 -0.37 -3.42
N CYS A 79 -2.70 -0.02 -2.81
CA CYS A 79 -1.47 0.29 -3.54
C CYS A 79 -0.97 -0.93 -4.33
N ARG A 80 -1.06 -2.15 -3.78
CA ARG A 80 -0.79 -3.40 -4.49
C ARG A 80 -1.68 -3.55 -5.71
N ASP A 81 -3.00 -3.38 -5.52
CA ASP A 81 -3.98 -3.54 -6.60
C ASP A 81 -3.75 -2.51 -7.72
N GLU A 82 -3.39 -1.28 -7.36
CA GLU A 82 -3.03 -0.25 -8.34
C GLU A 82 -1.72 -0.58 -9.08
N ILE A 83 -0.73 -1.15 -8.39
CA ILE A 83 0.50 -1.63 -9.05
C ILE A 83 0.16 -2.73 -10.06
N ASP A 84 -0.66 -3.71 -9.67
CA ASP A 84 -1.09 -4.79 -10.59
C ASP A 84 -1.87 -4.24 -11.78
N ALA A 85 -2.78 -3.29 -11.55
CA ALA A 85 -3.55 -2.63 -12.59
C ALA A 85 -2.64 -1.83 -13.55
N ALA A 86 -1.69 -1.06 -13.01
CA ALA A 86 -0.74 -0.29 -13.81
C ALA A 86 0.16 -1.20 -14.65
N LEU A 87 0.59 -2.33 -14.10
CA LEU A 87 1.38 -3.33 -14.81
C LEU A 87 0.57 -3.98 -15.94
N ALA A 88 -0.69 -4.35 -15.69
CA ALA A 88 -1.56 -4.95 -16.68
C ALA A 88 -1.92 -3.98 -17.82
N GLN A 89 -2.20 -2.72 -17.50
CA GLN A 89 -2.62 -1.72 -18.49
C GLN A 89 -1.47 -1.16 -19.33
N ARG A 90 -0.27 -1.10 -18.77
CA ARG A 90 0.89 -0.45 -19.40
C ARG A 90 1.88 -1.44 -20.01
N PHE A 91 1.60 -2.73 -19.95
CA PHE A 91 2.43 -3.75 -20.58
C PHE A 91 1.94 -4.02 -22.02
N ASP A 92 2.78 -3.73 -23.00
CA ASP A 92 2.48 -3.93 -24.44
C ASP A 92 2.84 -5.33 -24.98
N GLY A 93 3.21 -6.25 -24.08
CA GLY A 93 3.71 -7.59 -24.45
C GLY A 93 5.24 -7.69 -24.49
N MET A 94 5.95 -6.57 -24.56
CA MET A 94 7.41 -6.53 -24.59
C MET A 94 8.00 -5.59 -23.53
N ARG A 95 7.35 -4.45 -23.29
CA ARG A 95 7.88 -3.39 -22.42
C ARG A 95 6.79 -2.83 -21.51
N LEU A 96 7.21 -2.38 -20.35
CA LEU A 96 6.36 -1.58 -19.45
C LEU A 96 6.40 -0.12 -19.92
N GLY A 97 5.24 0.41 -20.28
CA GLY A 97 5.08 1.79 -20.77
C GLY A 97 5.45 2.84 -19.72
N ALA A 98 5.75 4.03 -20.22
CA ALA A 98 6.00 5.19 -19.36
C ALA A 98 4.74 5.59 -18.57
N GLY A 99 4.93 6.20 -17.39
CA GLY A 99 3.84 6.74 -16.56
C GLY A 99 3.21 5.73 -15.58
N ALA A 100 3.56 4.43 -15.64
CA ALA A 100 3.05 3.44 -14.70
C ALA A 100 3.46 3.75 -13.24
N VAL A 101 4.71 4.16 -13.04
CA VAL A 101 5.24 4.52 -11.72
C VAL A 101 4.66 5.83 -11.24
N GLU A 102 4.59 6.83 -12.11
CA GLU A 102 4.04 8.15 -11.80
C GLU A 102 2.59 8.07 -11.31
N GLN A 103 1.78 7.22 -11.95
CA GLN A 103 0.38 6.98 -11.58
C GLN A 103 0.29 6.49 -10.13
N VAL A 104 0.98 5.39 -9.81
CA VAL A 104 0.95 4.79 -8.47
C VAL A 104 1.57 5.72 -7.42
N VAL A 105 2.69 6.36 -7.73
CA VAL A 105 3.39 7.25 -6.78
C VAL A 105 2.60 8.53 -6.51
N THR A 106 1.85 9.04 -7.49
CA THR A 106 1.00 10.21 -7.29
C THR A 106 -0.14 9.92 -6.33
N GLU A 107 -0.72 8.74 -6.41
CA GLU A 107 -1.87 8.36 -5.58
C GLU A 107 -1.46 7.89 -4.17
N TYR A 108 -0.44 7.03 -4.08
CA TYR A 108 -0.06 6.37 -2.82
C TYR A 108 1.23 6.89 -2.19
N GLY A 109 1.97 7.71 -2.89
CA GLY A 109 3.27 8.21 -2.46
C GLY A 109 4.41 7.21 -2.68
N LEU A 110 5.63 7.75 -2.85
CA LEU A 110 6.82 6.95 -3.13
C LEU A 110 7.14 5.95 -2.01
N GLU A 111 7.02 6.37 -0.75
CA GLU A 111 7.36 5.51 0.40
C GLU A 111 6.45 4.29 0.53
N ARG A 112 5.15 4.44 0.27
CA ARG A 112 4.20 3.32 0.29
C ARG A 112 4.45 2.39 -0.89
N THR A 113 4.61 2.93 -2.08
CA THR A 113 4.95 2.15 -3.29
C THR A 113 6.21 1.31 -3.07
N LYS A 114 7.27 1.91 -2.51
CA LYS A 114 8.50 1.19 -2.15
C LYS A 114 8.26 0.10 -1.12
N TYR A 115 7.47 0.38 -0.09
CA TYR A 115 7.17 -0.57 0.98
C TYR A 115 6.44 -1.81 0.45
N VAL A 116 5.39 -1.63 -0.36
CA VAL A 116 4.61 -2.73 -0.96
C VAL A 116 5.48 -3.56 -1.90
N LEU A 117 6.26 -2.91 -2.76
CA LEU A 117 7.17 -3.61 -3.68
C LEU A 117 8.27 -4.38 -2.96
N ALA A 118 8.84 -3.79 -1.90
CA ALA A 118 9.85 -4.48 -1.10
C ALA A 118 9.28 -5.72 -0.42
N ALA A 119 8.07 -5.62 0.18
CA ALA A 119 7.37 -6.76 0.76
C ALA A 119 7.12 -7.85 -0.28
N ALA A 120 6.66 -7.47 -1.49
CA ALA A 120 6.40 -8.41 -2.57
C ALA A 120 7.66 -9.13 -3.08
N ILE A 121 8.81 -8.47 -3.09
CA ILE A 121 10.09 -9.10 -3.43
C ILE A 121 10.57 -10.02 -2.32
N GLN A 122 10.48 -9.59 -1.06
CA GLN A 122 10.91 -10.37 0.09
C GLN A 122 10.09 -11.66 0.28
N THR A 123 8.80 -11.68 -0.11
CA THR A 123 7.98 -12.88 -0.11
C THR A 123 8.32 -13.85 -1.25
N ARG A 124 8.98 -13.36 -2.32
CA ARG A 124 9.46 -14.17 -3.44
C ARG A 124 10.95 -14.52 -3.32
N ASP A 125 11.40 -14.75 -2.12
CA ASP A 125 12.78 -15.18 -1.88
C ASP A 125 13.09 -16.49 -2.65
N GLY A 126 14.26 -16.55 -3.29
CA GLY A 126 14.63 -17.67 -4.16
C GLY A 126 14.14 -17.60 -5.61
N ASP A 127 13.21 -16.70 -5.99
CA ASP A 127 12.76 -16.57 -7.39
C ASP A 127 13.85 -15.94 -8.28
N GLY A 128 14.54 -16.77 -9.06
CA GLY A 128 15.66 -16.36 -9.93
C GLY A 128 15.30 -15.28 -10.98
N ARG A 129 14.03 -14.98 -11.19
CA ARG A 129 13.56 -13.93 -12.11
C ARG A 129 13.68 -12.52 -11.54
N ILE A 130 13.89 -12.39 -10.23
CA ILE A 130 14.17 -11.10 -9.58
C ILE A 130 15.67 -10.84 -9.60
N SER A 131 16.06 -9.68 -10.10
CA SER A 131 17.47 -9.29 -10.17
C SER A 131 18.10 -9.16 -8.77
N ARG A 132 19.37 -9.55 -8.66
CA ARG A 132 20.13 -9.44 -7.40
C ARG A 132 20.13 -8.00 -6.85
N THR A 133 20.11 -7.03 -7.73
CA THR A 133 20.11 -5.62 -7.35
C THR A 133 18.80 -5.20 -6.71
N ASN A 134 17.67 -5.72 -7.22
CA ASN A 134 16.34 -5.43 -6.67
C ASN A 134 16.09 -6.19 -5.37
N ARG A 135 16.65 -7.39 -5.20
CA ARG A 135 16.64 -8.06 -3.88
C ARG A 135 17.37 -7.23 -2.83
N LYS A 136 18.61 -6.82 -3.11
CA LYS A 136 19.36 -5.97 -2.18
C LYS A 136 18.65 -4.65 -1.85
N TRP A 137 17.98 -4.07 -2.83
CA TRP A 137 17.16 -2.89 -2.60
C TRP A 137 15.98 -3.19 -1.70
N ALA A 138 15.24 -4.28 -1.95
CA ALA A 138 14.11 -4.69 -1.11
C ALA A 138 14.56 -4.99 0.33
N ASP A 139 15.69 -5.67 0.52
CA ASP A 139 16.26 -5.99 1.84
C ASP A 139 16.67 -4.74 2.63
N SER A 140 16.97 -3.63 1.94
CA SER A 140 17.26 -2.34 2.59
C SER A 140 16.02 -1.65 3.15
N ILE A 141 14.84 -2.10 2.77
CA ILE A 141 13.55 -1.52 3.21
C ILE A 141 12.95 -2.43 4.28
N ARG A 142 12.84 -1.90 5.49
CA ARG A 142 12.21 -2.63 6.59
C ARG A 142 10.72 -2.79 6.32
N THR A 143 10.28 -4.02 6.10
CA THR A 143 8.88 -4.42 6.06
C THR A 143 8.51 -5.17 7.34
N ILE A 144 7.23 -5.18 7.70
CA ILE A 144 6.74 -5.89 8.87
C ILE A 144 6.27 -7.26 8.43
N LYS A 145 6.83 -8.30 9.02
CA LYS A 145 6.28 -9.65 8.99
C LYS A 145 5.39 -9.80 10.21
N ASP A 146 4.10 -9.68 10.01
CA ASP A 146 3.12 -9.65 11.10
C ASP A 146 2.40 -11.00 11.15
N MET A 147 2.89 -11.86 12.01
CA MET A 147 2.30 -13.17 12.23
C MET A 147 1.09 -13.05 13.16
N ASP A 148 -0.06 -13.53 12.73
CA ASP A 148 -1.22 -13.65 13.60
C ASP A 148 -1.01 -14.81 14.61
N ARG A 149 -1.95 -14.96 15.58
CA ARG A 149 -1.91 -16.01 16.59
C ARG A 149 -1.94 -17.43 16.01
N ARG A 150 -2.30 -17.60 14.74
CA ARG A 150 -2.34 -18.86 14.01
C ARG A 150 -1.08 -19.11 13.18
N GLY A 151 -0.09 -18.20 13.26
CA GLY A 151 1.12 -18.26 12.45
C GLY A 151 0.92 -17.81 11.00
N PHE A 152 -0.17 -17.08 10.70
CA PHE A 152 -0.45 -16.54 9.39
C PHE A 152 0.23 -15.19 9.24
N ASP A 153 1.07 -15.05 8.23
CA ASP A 153 1.71 -13.76 7.92
C ASP A 153 0.72 -12.83 7.20
N ARG A 154 0.26 -11.80 7.92
CA ARG A 154 -0.68 -10.81 7.36
C ARG A 154 -0.07 -9.92 6.29
N SER A 155 1.24 -9.89 6.16
CA SER A 155 1.88 -9.15 5.08
C SER A 155 1.56 -9.73 3.70
N CYS A 156 1.13 -11.00 3.62
CA CYS A 156 0.72 -11.63 2.37
C CYS A 156 -0.38 -10.86 1.63
N TYR A 157 -1.29 -10.18 2.33
CA TYR A 157 -2.39 -9.45 1.69
C TYR A 157 -1.93 -8.32 0.78
N TYR A 158 -0.84 -7.62 1.12
CA TYR A 158 -0.31 -6.54 0.29
C TYR A 158 1.00 -6.90 -0.42
N ALA A 159 1.58 -8.05 -0.11
CA ALA A 159 2.80 -8.54 -0.76
C ALA A 159 2.53 -9.46 -1.95
N ASP A 160 1.32 -10.02 -2.04
CA ASP A 160 0.92 -10.94 -3.10
C ASP A 160 0.44 -10.18 -4.35
N LEU A 161 1.40 -9.65 -5.11
CA LEU A 161 1.17 -9.09 -6.43
C LEU A 161 0.88 -10.20 -7.44
N GLN A 162 -0.17 -10.03 -8.25
CA GLN A 162 -0.57 -11.00 -9.28
C GLN A 162 0.30 -10.90 -10.54
N ALA A 163 0.97 -9.78 -10.71
CA ALA A 163 1.84 -9.54 -11.85
C ALA A 163 2.98 -10.56 -11.95
N HIS A 164 3.31 -10.93 -13.19
CA HIS A 164 4.45 -11.80 -13.45
C HIS A 164 5.75 -11.22 -12.88
N THR A 165 6.57 -12.06 -12.26
CA THR A 165 7.76 -11.62 -11.51
C THR A 165 8.73 -10.79 -12.35
N CYS A 166 8.89 -11.06 -13.64
CA CYS A 166 9.75 -10.23 -14.50
C CYS A 166 9.19 -8.81 -14.71
N LEU A 167 7.86 -8.64 -14.76
CA LEU A 167 7.24 -7.32 -14.84
C LEU A 167 7.42 -6.55 -13.53
N LEU A 168 7.28 -7.24 -12.40
CA LEU A 168 7.56 -6.68 -11.09
C LEU A 168 9.02 -6.19 -10.99
N ASP A 169 9.99 -6.99 -11.42
CA ASP A 169 11.40 -6.59 -11.43
C ASP A 169 11.64 -5.36 -12.30
N GLY A 170 11.01 -5.31 -13.48
CA GLY A 170 11.02 -4.15 -14.38
C GLY A 170 10.40 -2.89 -13.75
N PHE A 171 9.27 -3.03 -13.07
CA PHE A 171 8.61 -1.93 -12.38
C PHE A 171 9.46 -1.36 -11.23
N VAL A 172 10.08 -2.22 -10.44
CA VAL A 172 11.01 -1.81 -9.38
C VAL A 172 12.19 -1.03 -9.95
N ASN A 173 12.73 -1.43 -11.11
CA ASN A 173 13.79 -0.67 -11.78
C ASN A 173 13.33 0.75 -12.15
N GLN A 174 12.08 0.91 -12.63
CA GLN A 174 11.50 2.23 -12.92
C GLN A 174 11.29 3.06 -11.65
N VAL A 175 10.77 2.47 -10.56
CA VAL A 175 10.62 3.16 -9.26
C VAL A 175 11.95 3.66 -8.73
N ARG A 176 13.01 2.84 -8.78
CA ARG A 176 14.36 3.24 -8.38
C ARG A 176 14.95 4.36 -9.25
N LYS A 177 14.65 4.35 -10.54
CA LYS A 177 15.03 5.43 -11.45
C LYS A 177 14.29 6.73 -11.10
N PHE A 178 12.99 6.63 -10.84
CA PHE A 178 12.15 7.76 -10.42
C PHE A 178 12.64 8.37 -9.09
N GLU A 179 12.98 7.53 -8.10
CA GLU A 179 13.54 7.96 -6.82
C GLU A 179 14.84 8.75 -7.01
N ARG A 180 15.75 8.25 -7.85
CA ARG A 180 17.02 8.93 -8.13
C ARG A 180 16.83 10.27 -8.83
N ALA A 181 15.89 10.33 -9.78
CA ALA A 181 15.58 11.56 -10.48
C ALA A 181 15.02 12.64 -9.54
N LYS A 182 14.21 12.25 -8.55
CA LYS A 182 13.72 13.18 -7.51
C LYS A 182 14.78 13.60 -6.50
N ALA A 183 15.79 12.77 -6.27
CA ALA A 183 16.88 13.07 -5.33
C ALA A 183 17.97 13.98 -5.92
N GLN A 184 18.04 14.14 -7.25
CA GLN A 184 18.96 15.07 -7.90
C GLN A 184 18.33 16.47 -7.88
N PRO A 185 18.94 17.49 -7.22
CA PRO A 185 18.49 18.86 -7.36
C PRO A 185 18.61 19.27 -8.83
N ALA A 186 17.65 20.05 -9.31
CA ALA A 186 17.72 20.64 -10.65
C ALA A 186 19.07 21.33 -10.79
N GLN A 187 19.92 20.82 -11.68
CA GLN A 187 21.12 21.53 -12.05
C GLN A 187 20.67 22.78 -12.78
N ASP A 188 20.90 23.94 -12.17
CA ASP A 188 20.73 25.23 -12.82
C ASP A 188 21.49 25.18 -14.15
N THR A 189 20.74 25.25 -15.23
CA THR A 189 21.32 25.41 -16.56
C THR A 189 21.90 26.84 -16.59
N PRO A 190 23.21 27.03 -16.75
CA PRO A 190 23.72 28.36 -16.89
C PRO A 190 23.14 29.00 -18.15
N GLU A 191 22.41 30.10 -17.97
CA GLU A 191 22.01 30.95 -19.07
C GLU A 191 23.26 31.39 -19.87
N ARG A 192 23.24 31.10 -21.15
CA ARG A 192 24.18 31.65 -22.13
C ARG A 192 23.56 32.86 -22.80
#